data_239425a48f9698f667e8bd0c750c0680
#
_entry.id   239425a48f9698f667e8bd0c750c0680
#
_cell.length_a   1.000
_cell.length_b   1.000
_cell.length_c   1.000
_cell.angle_alpha   90.00
_cell.angle_beta   90.00
_cell.angle_gamma   90.00
#
_symmetry.space_group_name_H-M   'P 1'
#
loop_
_entity.id
_entity.type
_entity.pdbx_description
1 polymer ?
#
loop_
_entity_poly.entity_id
_entity_poly.type
_entity_poly.pdbx_seq_one_letter_code
_entity_poly.pdbx_strand_id
1 'polypeptide(L)'
;MNYLIRDATIVNENKIFQSDVLIKDGRIEKIVTHINLKYSIKEIDATGLYLFPGAIDDQVHFREPGLTHKATIYTESKAAVAGGVTSFMEMPNTQPPAFTQQLLEDKYNIAKHTSLANYSFFMGTSNDNYDEVMRCNEKRKDICGIKIFMGSSTGNLLVDNPLALDKIFSNSELLIATHCEDEKIIKENFAKLKAEKGVLEPSDHPVIRNEEACFESSFRAVQYAKKYGSRLHILHISTEKELQLFTNIIPLKEKKITAEVCVHHLHFTSDDYERLGNLIKCNPAIKSPNNKAALWNALLDDRLDVIATDHAPHTWKEKNEPYEKAHAGLPLVQHSLMLMLHYYKEGKITLEKIAEKMSHAVATCFEIEDRGFIREGYYADLVLVDLHKPVTVNKENILYKCGWSPLENFTFPASVTHSFINGNLIYENGVFDESYKGMRLKFSR
;
A
#
# COMPACT_ATOMS: atom_id res chain seq x y z
N MET A 1 3.97 23.96 -13.38
CA MET A 1 3.31 25.18 -12.85
C MET A 1 3.91 25.44 -11.47
N ASN A 2 3.91 26.67 -10.98
CA ASN A 2 4.46 26.98 -9.65
C ASN A 2 3.31 27.40 -8.73
N TYR A 3 3.40 27.04 -7.44
CA TYR A 3 2.36 27.30 -6.44
C TYR A 3 2.95 27.84 -5.16
N LEU A 4 2.16 28.62 -4.44
CA LEU A 4 2.44 29.02 -3.07
C LEU A 4 1.27 28.57 -2.18
N ILE A 5 1.51 27.61 -1.32
CA ILE A 5 0.56 27.16 -0.30
C ILE A 5 0.77 28.06 0.93
N ARG A 6 -0.29 28.80 1.33
CA ARG A 6 -0.28 29.75 2.44
C ARG A 6 -0.82 29.13 3.71
N ASP A 7 -0.20 29.48 4.81
CA ASP A 7 -0.71 29.23 6.18
C ASP A 7 -1.09 27.76 6.46
N ALA A 8 -0.40 26.78 5.83
CA ALA A 8 -0.68 25.38 6.03
C ALA A 8 -0.19 24.89 7.41
N THR A 9 -0.98 24.05 8.08
CA THR A 9 -0.53 23.28 9.24
C THR A 9 0.20 22.04 8.74
N ILE A 10 1.53 22.06 8.72
CA ILE A 10 2.39 21.00 8.18
C ILE A 10 2.56 19.88 9.19
N VAL A 11 2.33 18.63 8.76
CA VAL A 11 2.58 17.41 9.54
C VAL A 11 3.74 16.67 8.90
N ASN A 12 4.93 16.76 9.49
CA ASN A 12 6.15 16.18 8.91
C ASN A 12 7.19 15.88 9.99
N GLU A 13 7.85 14.72 9.90
CA GLU A 13 8.99 14.33 10.73
C GLU A 13 8.75 14.54 12.24
N ASN A 14 7.66 13.96 12.73
CA ASN A 14 7.22 14.02 14.14
C ASN A 14 6.96 15.45 14.67
N LYS A 15 6.61 16.40 13.79
CA LYS A 15 6.29 17.76 14.12
C LYS A 15 5.01 18.22 13.44
N ILE A 16 4.30 19.10 14.12
CA ILE A 16 3.18 19.88 13.56
C ILE A 16 3.53 21.36 13.75
N PHE A 17 3.57 22.11 12.65
CA PHE A 17 3.89 23.53 12.65
C PHE A 17 3.22 24.28 11.49
N GLN A 18 3.02 25.57 11.62
CA GLN A 18 2.40 26.41 10.60
C GLN A 18 3.47 27.06 9.71
N SER A 19 3.30 27.02 8.40
CA SER A 19 4.25 27.62 7.45
C SER A 19 3.66 27.76 6.04
N ASP A 20 4.26 28.66 5.23
CA ASP A 20 4.07 28.70 3.80
C ASP A 20 4.98 27.69 3.10
N VAL A 21 4.53 27.13 1.96
CA VAL A 21 5.32 26.23 1.13
C VAL A 21 5.33 26.73 -0.30
N LEU A 22 6.51 27.08 -0.83
CA LEU A 22 6.71 27.43 -2.23
C LEU A 22 7.06 26.19 -3.04
N ILE A 23 6.26 25.92 -4.05
CA ILE A 23 6.48 24.85 -5.03
C ILE A 23 6.96 25.49 -6.34
N LYS A 24 8.11 25.07 -6.83
CA LYS A 24 8.70 25.53 -8.07
C LYS A 24 9.32 24.37 -8.84
N ASP A 25 9.03 24.30 -10.14
CA ASP A 25 9.59 23.29 -11.05
C ASP A 25 9.45 21.84 -10.55
N GLY A 26 8.31 21.55 -9.92
CA GLY A 26 7.97 20.23 -9.43
C GLY A 26 8.51 19.91 -8.03
N ARG A 27 9.29 20.80 -7.42
CA ARG A 27 9.93 20.58 -6.13
C ARG A 27 9.51 21.59 -5.07
N ILE A 28 9.69 21.23 -3.82
CA ILE A 28 9.56 22.14 -2.68
C ILE A 28 10.78 23.04 -2.70
N GLU A 29 10.58 24.29 -3.06
CA GLU A 29 11.67 25.28 -3.14
C GLU A 29 11.99 25.86 -1.76
N LYS A 30 10.93 26.15 -0.96
CA LYS A 30 11.10 26.84 0.31
C LYS A 30 9.97 26.55 1.29
N ILE A 31 10.32 26.43 2.57
CA ILE A 31 9.38 26.25 3.70
C ILE A 31 9.75 27.31 4.77
N VAL A 32 8.94 28.34 4.92
CA VAL A 32 9.15 29.39 5.95
C VAL A 32 7.80 29.96 6.39
N THR A 33 7.77 30.54 7.58
CA THR A 33 6.53 31.06 8.21
C THR A 33 5.78 32.04 7.31
N HIS A 34 6.48 32.87 6.52
CA HIS A 34 5.85 33.77 5.58
C HIS A 34 6.72 34.01 4.36
N ILE A 35 6.16 33.80 3.15
CA ILE A 35 6.86 33.99 1.88
C ILE A 35 6.33 35.24 1.17
N ASN A 36 7.19 36.22 0.98
CA ASN A 36 6.92 37.41 0.18
C ASN A 36 7.53 37.24 -1.23
N LEU A 37 6.69 37.15 -2.23
CA LEU A 37 7.11 37.07 -3.64
C LEU A 37 6.99 38.43 -4.32
N LYS A 38 7.94 38.74 -5.20
CA LYS A 38 7.93 39.96 -6.05
C LYS A 38 7.25 39.74 -7.40
N TYR A 39 6.68 38.56 -7.62
CA TYR A 39 6.01 38.16 -8.86
C TYR A 39 4.71 37.40 -8.54
N SER A 40 3.77 37.38 -9.48
CA SER A 40 2.51 36.65 -9.33
C SER A 40 2.71 35.15 -9.49
N ILE A 41 2.03 34.38 -8.62
CA ILE A 41 2.02 32.91 -8.61
C ILE A 41 0.59 32.45 -8.26
N LYS A 42 0.22 31.23 -8.59
CA LYS A 42 -1.02 30.65 -8.11
C LYS A 42 -0.89 30.37 -6.61
N GLU A 43 -1.66 31.10 -5.79
CA GLU A 43 -1.70 30.89 -4.34
C GLU A 43 -2.86 29.98 -3.98
N ILE A 44 -2.64 29.15 -2.94
CA ILE A 44 -3.65 28.26 -2.34
C ILE A 44 -3.69 28.63 -0.87
N ASP A 45 -4.83 29.13 -0.43
CA ASP A 45 -5.11 29.38 0.99
C ASP A 45 -5.35 28.03 1.69
N ALA A 46 -4.43 27.66 2.57
CA ALA A 46 -4.49 26.44 3.36
C ALA A 46 -4.80 26.72 4.84
N THR A 47 -5.34 27.90 5.15
CA THR A 47 -5.76 28.26 6.51
C THR A 47 -6.75 27.21 7.06
N GLY A 48 -6.40 26.59 8.20
CA GLY A 48 -7.20 25.53 8.82
C GLY A 48 -7.06 24.15 8.18
N LEU A 49 -6.28 24.02 7.07
CA LEU A 49 -5.97 22.74 6.45
C LEU A 49 -4.64 22.17 6.95
N TYR A 50 -4.54 20.84 6.91
CA TYR A 50 -3.33 20.11 7.28
C TYR A 50 -2.60 19.63 6.03
N LEU A 51 -1.32 19.96 5.92
CA LEU A 51 -0.46 19.54 4.81
C LEU A 51 0.37 18.33 5.22
N PHE A 52 0.12 17.21 4.55
CA PHE A 52 0.85 15.97 4.71
C PHE A 52 1.81 15.74 3.54
N PRO A 53 2.94 15.02 3.72
CA PRO A 53 3.62 14.40 2.59
C PRO A 53 2.63 13.40 1.96
N GLY A 54 2.62 13.32 0.66
CA GLY A 54 1.74 12.39 -0.05
C GLY A 54 1.96 10.96 0.42
N ALA A 55 0.87 10.24 0.68
CA ALA A 55 0.97 8.84 1.08
C ALA A 55 1.57 7.99 -0.05
N ILE A 56 2.36 6.99 0.31
CA ILE A 56 2.97 6.01 -0.59
C ILE A 56 2.41 4.64 -0.23
N ASP A 57 1.76 3.98 -1.17
CA ASP A 57 1.19 2.65 -0.98
C ASP A 57 2.09 1.61 -1.64
N ASP A 58 2.77 0.81 -0.84
CA ASP A 58 3.75 -0.16 -1.33
C ASP A 58 3.15 -1.51 -1.72
N GLN A 59 1.82 -1.67 -1.56
CA GLN A 59 1.13 -2.89 -1.94
C GLN A 59 -0.23 -2.63 -2.60
N VAL A 60 -0.27 -2.65 -3.94
CA VAL A 60 -1.51 -2.54 -4.72
C VAL A 60 -1.56 -3.52 -5.88
N HIS A 61 -2.78 -3.80 -6.37
CA HIS A 61 -3.08 -4.66 -7.52
C HIS A 61 -4.00 -3.90 -8.49
N PHE A 62 -3.44 -3.08 -9.38
CA PHE A 62 -4.20 -2.27 -10.34
C PHE A 62 -4.65 -3.04 -11.58
N ARG A 63 -4.34 -4.36 -11.61
CA ARG A 63 -4.90 -5.35 -12.55
C ARG A 63 -4.50 -5.20 -14.01
N GLU A 64 -3.70 -4.24 -14.38
CA GLU A 64 -3.26 -4.00 -15.75
C GLU A 64 -1.78 -4.37 -15.93
N PRO A 65 -1.46 -5.14 -16.99
CA PRO A 65 -2.29 -5.59 -18.11
C PRO A 65 -3.18 -6.81 -17.80
N GLY A 66 -4.10 -7.12 -18.72
CA GLY A 66 -4.82 -8.38 -18.86
C GLY A 66 -6.05 -8.58 -17.98
N LEU A 67 -6.16 -7.92 -16.83
CA LEU A 67 -7.31 -8.00 -15.93
C LEU A 67 -8.08 -6.68 -15.87
N THR A 68 -8.07 -5.94 -16.96
CA THR A 68 -8.60 -4.57 -17.05
C THR A 68 -10.12 -4.46 -16.88
N HIS A 69 -10.85 -5.56 -16.95
CA HIS A 69 -12.27 -5.59 -16.60
C HIS A 69 -12.51 -5.28 -15.11
N LYS A 70 -11.54 -5.54 -14.23
CA LYS A 70 -11.59 -5.26 -12.79
C LYS A 70 -11.12 -3.86 -12.45
N ALA A 71 -9.97 -3.46 -13.01
CA ALA A 71 -9.30 -2.21 -12.74
C ALA A 71 -8.25 -1.89 -13.82
N THR A 72 -7.82 -0.64 -13.89
CA THR A 72 -6.70 -0.20 -14.74
C THR A 72 -5.76 0.70 -13.94
N ILE A 73 -4.52 0.85 -14.38
CA ILE A 73 -3.57 1.78 -13.76
C ILE A 73 -4.15 3.21 -13.74
N TYR A 74 -4.84 3.62 -14.80
CA TYR A 74 -5.51 4.92 -14.83
C TYR A 74 -6.61 5.06 -13.76
N THR A 75 -7.55 4.13 -13.70
CA THR A 75 -8.71 4.26 -12.80
C THR A 75 -8.29 4.20 -11.33
N GLU A 76 -7.36 3.32 -10.99
CA GLU A 76 -6.96 3.14 -9.60
C GLU A 76 -5.95 4.21 -9.15
N SER A 77 -5.09 4.71 -10.05
CA SER A 77 -4.24 5.87 -9.73
C SER A 77 -5.06 7.14 -9.54
N LYS A 78 -6.17 7.30 -10.28
CA LYS A 78 -7.12 8.41 -10.08
C LYS A 78 -7.79 8.31 -8.70
N ALA A 79 -8.25 7.12 -8.33
CA ALA A 79 -8.80 6.86 -7.00
C ALA A 79 -7.75 7.09 -5.88
N ALA A 80 -6.51 6.65 -6.09
CA ALA A 80 -5.38 6.85 -5.18
C ALA A 80 -5.14 8.34 -4.92
N VAL A 81 -5.02 9.16 -5.97
CA VAL A 81 -4.78 10.61 -5.88
C VAL A 81 -5.90 11.32 -5.12
N ALA A 82 -7.17 10.96 -5.38
CA ALA A 82 -8.31 11.50 -4.63
C ALA A 82 -8.29 11.13 -3.14
N GLY A 83 -7.68 9.99 -2.80
CA GLY A 83 -7.48 9.52 -1.44
C GLY A 83 -6.20 10.02 -0.77
N GLY A 84 -5.39 10.84 -1.45
CA GLY A 84 -4.12 11.35 -0.92
C GLY A 84 -2.93 10.41 -1.08
N VAL A 85 -3.06 9.32 -1.84
CA VAL A 85 -1.95 8.44 -2.21
C VAL A 85 -1.30 8.99 -3.48
N THR A 86 -0.08 9.48 -3.35
CA THR A 86 0.65 10.16 -4.44
C THR A 86 1.61 9.24 -5.19
N SER A 87 1.93 8.10 -4.60
CA SER A 87 2.83 7.11 -5.18
C SER A 87 2.36 5.70 -4.82
N PHE A 88 2.57 4.74 -5.71
CA PHE A 88 2.26 3.34 -5.45
C PHE A 88 3.31 2.38 -5.99
N MET A 89 3.35 1.18 -5.41
CA MET A 89 4.14 0.04 -5.89
C MET A 89 3.23 -1.15 -6.15
N GLU A 90 3.13 -1.57 -7.43
CA GLU A 90 2.16 -2.58 -7.85
C GLU A 90 2.75 -3.96 -7.96
N MET A 91 1.98 -4.93 -7.53
CA MET A 91 2.32 -6.35 -7.51
C MET A 91 2.34 -6.96 -8.93
N PRO A 92 3.12 -8.07 -9.12
CA PRO A 92 3.38 -8.62 -10.47
C PRO A 92 2.30 -9.56 -11.01
N ASN A 93 1.24 -9.86 -10.26
CA ASN A 93 0.22 -10.86 -10.59
C ASN A 93 -0.84 -10.36 -11.57
N THR A 94 -0.38 -9.84 -12.70
CA THR A 94 -1.17 -9.41 -13.87
C THR A 94 -1.25 -10.54 -14.92
N GLN A 95 -1.83 -10.29 -16.09
CA GLN A 95 -1.87 -11.25 -17.20
C GLN A 95 -1.31 -10.60 -18.49
N PRO A 96 -0.09 -10.99 -18.91
CA PRO A 96 0.80 -11.96 -18.26
C PRO A 96 1.38 -11.42 -16.93
N PRO A 97 1.85 -12.31 -16.02
CA PRO A 97 2.60 -11.90 -14.84
C PRO A 97 3.94 -11.28 -15.21
N ALA A 98 4.43 -10.31 -14.43
CA ALA A 98 5.70 -9.63 -14.68
C ALA A 98 6.92 -10.51 -14.34
N PHE A 99 7.13 -11.60 -15.08
CA PHE A 99 8.19 -12.60 -14.89
C PHE A 99 9.47 -12.33 -15.66
N THR A 100 9.45 -11.40 -16.60
CA THR A 100 10.61 -11.02 -17.41
C THR A 100 10.85 -9.52 -17.34
N GLN A 101 12.07 -9.10 -17.64
CA GLN A 101 12.42 -7.68 -17.71
C GLN A 101 11.55 -6.93 -18.73
N GLN A 102 11.18 -7.58 -19.85
CA GLN A 102 10.32 -6.97 -20.87
C GLN A 102 8.90 -6.75 -20.34
N LEU A 103 8.28 -7.77 -19.72
CA LEU A 103 6.94 -7.68 -19.17
C LEU A 103 6.86 -6.63 -18.02
N LEU A 104 7.94 -6.50 -17.25
CA LEU A 104 8.04 -5.46 -16.25
C LEU A 104 8.11 -4.07 -16.88
N GLU A 105 8.91 -3.88 -17.94
CA GLU A 105 9.02 -2.59 -18.64
C GLU A 105 7.73 -2.23 -19.39
N ASP A 106 6.99 -3.21 -19.90
CA ASP A 106 5.68 -2.99 -20.53
C ASP A 106 4.69 -2.34 -19.53
N LYS A 107 4.70 -2.76 -18.26
CA LYS A 107 3.90 -2.12 -17.20
C LYS A 107 4.34 -0.67 -16.95
N TYR A 108 5.65 -0.41 -16.90
CA TYR A 108 6.17 0.96 -16.79
C TYR A 108 5.73 1.83 -17.97
N ASN A 109 5.71 1.28 -19.18
CA ASN A 109 5.25 1.99 -20.37
C ASN A 109 3.76 2.31 -20.32
N ILE A 110 2.91 1.41 -19.83
CA ILE A 110 1.48 1.69 -19.62
C ILE A 110 1.33 2.83 -18.60
N ALA A 111 1.97 2.72 -17.45
CA ALA A 111 1.87 3.72 -16.38
C ALA A 111 2.36 5.12 -16.81
N LYS A 112 3.44 5.19 -17.59
CA LYS A 112 3.98 6.43 -18.14
C LYS A 112 2.94 7.27 -18.86
N HIS A 113 1.98 6.63 -19.52
CA HIS A 113 0.96 7.31 -20.32
C HIS A 113 -0.39 7.45 -19.61
N THR A 114 -0.63 6.69 -18.54
CA THR A 114 -1.96 6.57 -17.94
C THR A 114 -2.02 6.95 -16.47
N SER A 115 -0.95 6.75 -15.69
CA SER A 115 -0.99 6.95 -14.24
C SER A 115 -1.02 8.42 -13.86
N LEU A 116 -1.93 8.80 -12.95
CA LEU A 116 -1.96 10.13 -12.33
C LEU A 116 -1.06 10.20 -11.08
N ALA A 117 -0.77 9.08 -10.43
CA ALA A 117 0.17 8.97 -9.31
C ALA A 117 1.54 8.49 -9.79
N ASN A 118 2.60 8.73 -9.00
CA ASN A 118 3.92 8.14 -9.23
C ASN A 118 3.87 6.63 -9.02
N TYR A 119 4.74 5.89 -9.69
CA TYR A 119 4.62 4.44 -9.77
C TYR A 119 5.95 3.70 -9.77
N SER A 120 5.92 2.50 -9.21
CA SER A 120 6.89 1.44 -9.46
C SER A 120 6.20 0.07 -9.47
N PHE A 121 6.92 -0.95 -9.94
CA PHE A 121 6.40 -2.30 -10.08
C PHE A 121 7.38 -3.31 -9.54
N PHE A 122 6.86 -4.34 -8.85
CA PHE A 122 7.68 -5.45 -8.40
C PHE A 122 7.95 -6.44 -9.54
N MET A 123 9.17 -6.96 -9.57
CA MET A 123 9.51 -8.13 -10.38
C MET A 123 8.88 -9.38 -9.77
N GLY A 124 8.12 -10.14 -10.54
CA GLY A 124 7.52 -11.39 -10.12
C GLY A 124 8.51 -12.53 -10.12
N THR A 125 8.34 -13.46 -9.17
CA THR A 125 9.13 -14.68 -9.08
C THR A 125 8.29 -15.92 -9.39
N SER A 126 8.95 -16.94 -9.95
CA SER A 126 8.46 -18.31 -10.06
C SER A 126 9.59 -19.27 -9.68
N ASN A 127 9.29 -20.56 -9.64
CA ASN A 127 10.35 -21.56 -9.42
C ASN A 127 11.41 -21.62 -10.55
N ASP A 128 11.13 -21.00 -11.72
CA ASP A 128 11.90 -21.21 -12.95
C ASP A 128 12.50 -19.93 -13.56
N ASN A 129 12.19 -18.71 -13.05
CA ASN A 129 12.62 -17.45 -13.67
C ASN A 129 13.79 -16.75 -12.94
N TYR A 130 14.61 -17.50 -12.22
CA TYR A 130 15.72 -16.97 -11.42
C TYR A 130 16.62 -15.99 -12.19
N ASP A 131 17.04 -16.32 -13.40
CA ASP A 131 17.97 -15.48 -14.19
C ASP A 131 17.33 -14.11 -14.53
N GLU A 132 16.06 -14.07 -14.87
CA GLU A 132 15.31 -12.83 -15.11
C GLU A 132 15.18 -11.99 -13.83
N VAL A 133 14.95 -12.65 -12.69
CA VAL A 133 14.88 -11.98 -11.39
C VAL A 133 16.23 -11.36 -11.01
N MET A 134 17.34 -12.06 -11.21
CA MET A 134 18.68 -11.55 -10.87
C MET A 134 19.13 -10.38 -11.74
N ARG A 135 18.63 -10.24 -12.97
CA ARG A 135 18.87 -9.06 -13.81
C ARG A 135 18.32 -7.76 -13.21
N CYS A 136 17.43 -7.86 -12.22
CA CYS A 136 16.99 -6.69 -11.47
C CYS A 136 18.11 -6.03 -10.65
N ASN A 137 19.15 -6.76 -10.25
CA ASN A 137 20.28 -6.21 -9.52
C ASN A 137 20.99 -5.09 -10.32
N GLU A 138 21.06 -5.23 -11.66
CA GLU A 138 21.62 -4.21 -12.56
C GLU A 138 20.75 -2.95 -12.65
N LYS A 139 19.44 -3.08 -12.34
CA LYS A 139 18.43 -2.02 -12.42
C LYS A 139 17.88 -1.62 -11.05
N ARG A 140 18.62 -1.89 -9.97
CA ARG A 140 18.16 -1.68 -8.59
C ARG A 140 17.68 -0.25 -8.29
N LYS A 141 18.15 0.74 -9.03
CA LYS A 141 17.69 2.15 -8.90
C LYS A 141 16.35 2.43 -9.58
N ASP A 142 15.84 1.50 -10.36
CA ASP A 142 14.66 1.70 -11.22
C ASP A 142 13.48 0.78 -10.88
N ILE A 143 13.68 -0.21 -9.97
CA ILE A 143 12.70 -1.25 -9.63
C ILE A 143 12.52 -1.25 -8.11
N CYS A 144 11.26 -1.22 -7.61
CA CYS A 144 11.01 -1.16 -6.16
C CYS A 144 11.49 -2.40 -5.40
N GLY A 145 11.38 -3.59 -5.98
CA GLY A 145 11.79 -4.82 -5.32
C GLY A 145 11.40 -6.06 -6.11
N ILE A 146 11.63 -7.20 -5.48
CA ILE A 146 11.25 -8.53 -5.97
C ILE A 146 10.07 -9.02 -5.13
N LYS A 147 9.03 -9.57 -5.77
CA LYS A 147 7.87 -10.15 -5.07
C LYS A 147 7.91 -11.65 -5.13
N ILE A 148 7.84 -12.29 -3.95
CA ILE A 148 7.69 -13.74 -3.79
C ILE A 148 6.31 -14.04 -3.18
N PHE A 149 5.57 -14.93 -3.79
CA PHE A 149 4.39 -15.54 -3.20
C PHE A 149 4.79 -16.88 -2.56
N MET A 150 4.94 -16.91 -1.23
CA MET A 150 5.24 -18.13 -0.47
C MET A 150 3.96 -18.88 -0.05
N GLY A 151 2.84 -18.56 -0.70
CA GLY A 151 1.51 -19.12 -0.52
C GLY A 151 0.49 -18.37 -1.35
N SER A 152 -0.73 -18.91 -1.48
CA SER A 152 -1.92 -18.23 -2.02
C SER A 152 -1.73 -17.43 -3.31
N SER A 153 -1.25 -18.05 -4.35
CA SER A 153 -1.11 -17.38 -5.64
C SER A 153 -1.91 -18.05 -6.75
N THR A 154 -2.20 -17.27 -7.79
CA THR A 154 -2.82 -17.76 -9.04
C THR A 154 -1.72 -18.05 -10.07
N GLY A 155 -1.94 -19.09 -10.88
CA GLY A 155 -0.99 -19.48 -11.93
C GLY A 155 0.34 -20.00 -11.36
N ASN A 156 1.47 -19.68 -12.01
CA ASN A 156 2.82 -20.16 -11.66
C ASN A 156 3.59 -19.18 -10.75
N LEU A 157 2.90 -18.36 -9.96
CA LEU A 157 3.51 -17.37 -9.07
C LEU A 157 3.92 -17.94 -7.69
N LEU A 158 3.44 -19.13 -7.33
CA LEU A 158 3.84 -19.78 -6.08
C LEU A 158 5.30 -20.20 -6.16
N VAL A 159 6.10 -19.75 -5.18
CA VAL A 159 7.49 -20.20 -5.01
C VAL A 159 7.58 -21.01 -3.72
N ASP A 160 7.49 -22.30 -3.86
CA ASP A 160 7.54 -23.29 -2.77
C ASP A 160 8.78 -24.19 -2.83
N ASN A 161 9.57 -24.12 -3.91
CA ASN A 161 10.81 -24.85 -4.05
C ASN A 161 11.91 -24.23 -3.16
N PRO A 162 12.43 -24.95 -2.14
CA PRO A 162 13.47 -24.45 -1.25
C PRO A 162 14.76 -24.00 -1.98
N LEU A 163 15.13 -24.67 -3.09
CA LEU A 163 16.31 -24.30 -3.86
C LEU A 163 16.13 -22.99 -4.61
N ALA A 164 14.91 -22.69 -5.09
CA ALA A 164 14.60 -21.42 -5.72
C ALA A 164 14.65 -20.29 -4.68
N LEU A 165 14.04 -20.48 -3.49
CA LEU A 165 14.11 -19.54 -2.38
C LEU A 165 15.55 -19.29 -1.93
N ASP A 166 16.36 -20.34 -1.70
CA ASP A 166 17.76 -20.23 -1.35
C ASP A 166 18.56 -19.36 -2.36
N LYS A 167 18.39 -19.61 -3.66
CA LYS A 167 19.04 -18.83 -4.70
C LYS A 167 18.61 -17.38 -4.74
N ILE A 168 17.32 -17.09 -4.63
CA ILE A 168 16.80 -15.73 -4.69
C ILE A 168 17.26 -14.94 -3.45
N PHE A 169 17.09 -15.48 -2.25
CA PHE A 169 17.50 -14.81 -1.01
C PHE A 169 19.01 -14.60 -0.91
N SER A 170 19.82 -15.55 -1.43
CA SER A 170 21.29 -15.44 -1.36
C SER A 170 21.89 -14.44 -2.36
N ASN A 171 21.20 -14.11 -3.45
CA ASN A 171 21.78 -13.32 -4.54
C ASN A 171 21.05 -12.00 -4.83
N SER A 172 19.88 -11.75 -4.24
CA SER A 172 19.17 -10.49 -4.47
C SER A 172 19.85 -9.32 -3.75
N GLU A 173 20.14 -8.25 -4.49
CA GLU A 173 20.56 -6.95 -3.96
C GLU A 173 19.34 -6.02 -3.69
N LEU A 174 18.14 -6.41 -4.17
CA LEU A 174 16.91 -5.67 -3.94
C LEU A 174 16.18 -6.16 -2.69
N LEU A 175 15.28 -5.32 -2.19
CA LEU A 175 14.31 -5.71 -1.18
C LEU A 175 13.41 -6.83 -1.76
N ILE A 176 13.22 -7.89 -0.97
CA ILE A 176 12.33 -9.01 -1.26
C ILE A 176 11.05 -8.80 -0.47
N ALA A 177 9.94 -8.57 -1.17
CA ALA A 177 8.60 -8.48 -0.57
C ALA A 177 7.92 -9.86 -0.64
N THR A 178 7.37 -10.34 0.49
CA THR A 178 6.78 -11.69 0.55
C THR A 178 5.32 -11.68 1.00
N HIS A 179 4.48 -12.41 0.28
CA HIS A 179 3.20 -12.90 0.80
C HIS A 179 3.45 -14.23 1.50
N CYS A 180 3.07 -14.32 2.77
CA CYS A 180 3.41 -15.45 3.63
C CYS A 180 2.17 -16.15 4.17
N GLU A 181 1.82 -17.30 3.57
CA GLU A 181 0.84 -18.25 4.07
C GLU A 181 1.28 -19.68 3.70
N ASP A 182 1.20 -20.63 4.61
CA ASP A 182 1.57 -22.02 4.33
C ASP A 182 0.43 -22.76 3.63
N GLU A 183 0.64 -23.10 2.36
CA GLU A 183 -0.34 -23.78 1.52
C GLU A 183 -0.75 -25.16 2.02
N LYS A 184 0.15 -25.87 2.70
CA LYS A 184 -0.16 -27.19 3.24
C LYS A 184 -1.18 -27.08 4.38
N ILE A 185 -0.92 -26.18 5.30
CA ILE A 185 -1.84 -25.92 6.43
C ILE A 185 -3.20 -25.46 5.92
N ILE A 186 -3.24 -24.55 4.93
CA ILE A 186 -4.48 -24.06 4.34
C ILE A 186 -5.27 -25.19 3.71
N LYS A 187 -4.64 -26.05 2.91
CA LYS A 187 -5.30 -27.20 2.24
C LYS A 187 -5.84 -28.21 3.25
N GLU A 188 -5.07 -28.50 4.31
CA GLU A 188 -5.51 -29.40 5.38
C GLU A 188 -6.71 -28.83 6.13
N ASN A 189 -6.68 -27.55 6.52
CA ASN A 189 -7.79 -26.86 7.17
C ASN A 189 -9.03 -26.82 6.29
N PHE A 190 -8.87 -26.49 5.00
CA PHE A 190 -9.97 -26.46 4.03
C PHE A 190 -10.63 -27.84 3.92
N ALA A 191 -9.83 -28.89 3.70
CA ALA A 191 -10.34 -30.24 3.54
C ALA A 191 -11.09 -30.74 4.77
N LYS A 192 -10.53 -30.49 5.97
CA LYS A 192 -11.15 -30.83 7.25
C LYS A 192 -12.49 -30.13 7.40
N LEU A 193 -12.52 -28.81 7.25
CA LEU A 193 -13.73 -28.02 7.47
C LEU A 193 -14.81 -28.31 6.42
N LYS A 194 -14.39 -28.58 5.18
CA LYS A 194 -15.29 -29.02 4.10
C LYS A 194 -15.94 -30.37 4.39
N ALA A 195 -15.19 -31.32 4.93
CA ALA A 195 -15.71 -32.63 5.35
C ALA A 195 -16.70 -32.52 6.52
N GLU A 196 -16.46 -31.59 7.45
CA GLU A 196 -17.31 -31.36 8.63
C GLU A 196 -18.62 -30.63 8.27
N LYS A 197 -18.56 -29.58 7.44
CA LYS A 197 -19.70 -28.66 7.18
C LYS A 197 -20.42 -28.92 5.86
N GLY A 198 -19.75 -29.48 4.87
CA GLY A 198 -20.27 -29.65 3.50
C GLY A 198 -20.27 -28.36 2.70
N VAL A 199 -20.88 -27.28 3.16
CA VAL A 199 -20.88 -25.96 2.55
C VAL A 199 -20.04 -25.01 3.42
N LEU A 200 -19.14 -24.28 2.80
CA LEU A 200 -18.28 -23.30 3.47
C LEU A 200 -18.83 -21.88 3.26
N GLU A 201 -18.65 -21.04 4.27
CA GLU A 201 -19.14 -19.67 4.31
C GLU A 201 -17.98 -18.67 4.52
N PRO A 202 -18.17 -17.37 4.29
CA PRO A 202 -17.12 -16.36 4.51
C PRO A 202 -16.53 -16.35 5.91
N SER A 203 -17.30 -16.65 6.94
CA SER A 203 -16.87 -16.77 8.34
C SER A 203 -15.88 -17.92 8.58
N ASP A 204 -15.78 -18.89 7.66
CA ASP A 204 -14.81 -19.99 7.71
C ASP A 204 -13.42 -19.57 7.22
N HIS A 205 -13.34 -18.43 6.53
CA HIS A 205 -12.08 -17.97 5.93
C HIS A 205 -10.91 -17.84 6.91
N PRO A 206 -11.07 -17.21 8.10
CA PRO A 206 -9.99 -17.11 9.08
C PRO A 206 -9.65 -18.45 9.77
N VAL A 207 -10.53 -19.45 9.72
CA VAL A 207 -10.24 -20.80 10.21
C VAL A 207 -9.39 -21.57 9.22
N ILE A 208 -9.70 -21.44 7.93
CA ILE A 208 -8.94 -22.06 6.83
C ILE A 208 -7.55 -21.43 6.74
N ARG A 209 -7.48 -20.08 6.71
CA ARG A 209 -6.27 -19.27 6.66
C ARG A 209 -5.94 -18.74 8.05
N ASN A 210 -5.59 -19.68 8.93
CA ASN A 210 -5.40 -19.41 10.34
C ASN A 210 -4.05 -18.75 10.65
N GLU A 211 -3.84 -18.45 11.92
CA GLU A 211 -2.62 -17.81 12.44
C GLU A 211 -1.37 -18.67 12.20
N GLU A 212 -1.52 -20.00 12.28
CA GLU A 212 -0.42 -20.94 12.07
C GLU A 212 0.09 -20.88 10.63
N ALA A 213 -0.82 -20.84 9.64
CA ALA A 213 -0.45 -20.76 8.24
C ALA A 213 0.34 -19.48 7.92
N CYS A 214 -0.04 -18.34 8.52
CA CYS A 214 0.70 -17.09 8.38
C CYS A 214 2.07 -17.18 9.06
N PHE A 215 2.10 -17.61 10.33
CA PHE A 215 3.33 -17.65 11.11
C PHE A 215 4.41 -18.56 10.53
N GLU A 216 4.06 -19.79 10.15
CA GLU A 216 5.03 -20.77 9.62
C GLU A 216 5.70 -20.25 8.33
N SER A 217 4.93 -19.61 7.45
CA SER A 217 5.47 -19.04 6.22
C SER A 217 6.32 -17.79 6.49
N SER A 218 5.85 -16.87 7.34
CA SER A 218 6.58 -15.65 7.73
C SER A 218 7.87 -16.00 8.47
N PHE A 219 7.83 -16.98 9.37
CA PHE A 219 9.02 -17.47 10.06
C PHE A 219 10.06 -18.00 9.07
N ARG A 220 9.64 -18.80 8.10
CA ARG A 220 10.52 -19.34 7.04
C ARG A 220 11.18 -18.22 6.23
N ALA A 221 10.42 -17.19 5.81
CA ALA A 221 10.96 -16.03 5.11
C ALA A 221 12.03 -15.29 5.94
N VAL A 222 11.75 -15.09 7.23
CA VAL A 222 12.69 -14.46 8.18
C VAL A 222 13.96 -15.30 8.34
N GLN A 223 13.86 -16.65 8.39
CA GLN A 223 15.04 -17.50 8.45
C GLN A 223 15.92 -17.38 7.21
N TYR A 224 15.34 -17.34 5.99
CA TYR A 224 16.10 -17.08 4.76
C TYR A 224 16.77 -15.72 4.80
N ALA A 225 16.06 -14.65 5.18
CA ALA A 225 16.62 -13.32 5.26
C ALA A 225 17.78 -13.22 6.26
N LYS A 226 17.64 -13.83 7.44
CA LYS A 226 18.72 -13.88 8.44
C LYS A 226 19.92 -14.69 7.96
N LYS A 227 19.70 -15.84 7.31
CA LYS A 227 20.76 -16.72 6.77
C LYS A 227 21.63 -16.00 5.77
N TYR A 228 21.04 -15.21 4.88
CA TYR A 228 21.75 -14.56 3.76
C TYR A 228 21.99 -13.07 3.94
N GLY A 229 21.42 -12.46 4.99
CA GLY A 229 21.51 -11.02 5.23
C GLY A 229 20.73 -10.17 4.22
N SER A 230 19.73 -10.78 3.54
CA SER A 230 18.90 -10.14 2.54
C SER A 230 17.96 -9.12 3.16
N ARG A 231 17.54 -8.12 2.38
CA ARG A 231 16.48 -7.20 2.77
C ARG A 231 15.13 -7.86 2.51
N LEU A 232 14.33 -8.02 3.57
CA LEU A 232 13.02 -8.64 3.53
C LEU A 232 11.95 -7.65 4.00
N HIS A 233 10.84 -7.60 3.28
CA HIS A 233 9.62 -6.92 3.69
C HIS A 233 8.46 -7.91 3.69
N ILE A 234 7.90 -8.21 4.87
CA ILE A 234 6.75 -9.10 4.97
C ILE A 234 5.47 -8.27 4.86
N LEU A 235 4.70 -8.55 3.82
CA LEU A 235 3.48 -7.84 3.47
C LEU A 235 2.31 -8.25 4.38
N HIS A 236 1.35 -7.33 4.57
CA HIS A 236 0.02 -7.56 5.17
C HIS A 236 0.01 -8.49 6.40
N ILE A 237 0.84 -8.21 7.41
CA ILE A 237 0.81 -8.93 8.69
C ILE A 237 -0.61 -8.88 9.26
N SER A 238 -1.13 -10.03 9.65
CA SER A 238 -2.53 -10.18 10.05
C SER A 238 -2.73 -10.89 11.39
N THR A 239 -1.65 -11.35 12.06
CA THR A 239 -1.73 -12.14 13.28
C THR A 239 -0.83 -11.62 14.40
N GLU A 240 -1.28 -11.75 15.65
CA GLU A 240 -0.46 -11.50 16.84
C GLU A 240 0.78 -12.40 16.88
N LYS A 241 0.63 -13.66 16.44
CA LYS A 241 1.69 -14.66 16.46
C LYS A 241 2.90 -14.25 15.61
N GLU A 242 2.69 -13.57 14.48
CA GLU A 242 3.77 -13.10 13.61
C GLU A 242 4.59 -11.96 14.22
N LEU A 243 4.02 -11.17 15.15
CA LEU A 243 4.66 -9.96 15.69
C LEU A 243 5.97 -10.24 16.46
N GLN A 244 6.17 -11.44 16.95
CA GLN A 244 7.43 -11.86 17.60
C GLN A 244 8.62 -11.94 16.63
N LEU A 245 8.36 -11.92 15.31
CA LEU A 245 9.40 -11.97 14.29
C LEU A 245 10.05 -10.60 14.04
N PHE A 246 9.43 -9.52 14.52
CA PHE A 246 9.82 -8.14 14.22
C PHE A 246 10.32 -7.41 15.46
N THR A 247 11.22 -6.46 15.25
CA THR A 247 11.87 -5.69 16.32
C THR A 247 11.68 -4.18 16.12
N ASN A 248 11.60 -3.45 17.23
CA ASN A 248 11.64 -1.99 17.29
C ASN A 248 12.90 -1.44 17.99
N ILE A 249 13.88 -2.31 18.26
CA ILE A 249 15.10 -1.94 19.00
C ILE A 249 16.08 -1.13 18.14
N ILE A 250 16.10 -1.39 16.83
CA ILE A 250 17.00 -0.70 15.89
C ILE A 250 16.21 0.30 15.04
N PRO A 251 16.83 1.43 14.63
CA PRO A 251 16.19 2.41 13.76
C PRO A 251 15.75 1.79 12.43
N LEU A 252 14.62 2.24 11.90
CA LEU A 252 14.04 1.71 10.66
C LEU A 252 15.03 1.65 9.49
N LYS A 253 15.85 2.70 9.30
CA LYS A 253 16.88 2.75 8.24
C LYS A 253 17.94 1.65 8.33
N GLU A 254 18.09 1.02 9.50
CA GLU A 254 19.07 -0.06 9.76
C GLU A 254 18.39 -1.44 9.72
N LYS A 255 17.06 -1.51 9.72
CA LYS A 255 16.32 -2.77 9.64
C LYS A 255 16.51 -3.42 8.27
N LYS A 256 16.96 -4.66 8.24
CA LYS A 256 16.95 -5.51 7.04
C LYS A 256 15.64 -6.27 6.89
N ILE A 257 14.93 -6.49 7.99
CA ILE A 257 13.63 -7.17 8.01
C ILE A 257 12.60 -6.16 8.49
N THR A 258 11.67 -5.82 7.62
CA THR A 258 10.56 -4.88 7.87
C THR A 258 9.22 -5.56 7.63
N ALA A 259 8.16 -4.96 8.16
CA ALA A 259 6.82 -5.51 8.07
C ALA A 259 5.77 -4.43 7.84
N GLU A 260 4.75 -4.82 7.11
CA GLU A 260 3.61 -3.95 6.80
C GLU A 260 2.33 -4.48 7.45
N VAL A 261 1.40 -3.58 7.73
CA VAL A 261 0.02 -3.91 8.06
C VAL A 261 -0.92 -3.17 7.12
N CYS A 262 -1.94 -3.87 6.62
CA CYS A 262 -2.94 -3.22 5.78
C CYS A 262 -4.08 -2.63 6.59
N VAL A 263 -4.64 -1.52 6.08
CA VAL A 263 -5.72 -0.76 6.73
C VAL A 263 -6.93 -1.62 7.07
N HIS A 264 -7.26 -2.64 6.28
CA HIS A 264 -8.39 -3.54 6.53
C HIS A 264 -8.14 -4.49 7.71
N HIS A 265 -6.91 -4.94 7.97
CA HIS A 265 -6.55 -5.72 9.16
C HIS A 265 -6.58 -4.85 10.44
N LEU A 266 -6.39 -3.54 10.33
CA LEU A 266 -6.55 -2.59 11.42
C LEU A 266 -8.02 -2.20 11.65
N HIS A 267 -8.91 -2.40 10.65
CA HIS A 267 -10.30 -1.95 10.71
C HIS A 267 -11.28 -3.08 11.03
N PHE A 268 -11.29 -4.12 10.22
CA PHE A 268 -12.22 -5.24 10.34
C PHE A 268 -11.74 -6.31 11.34
N THR A 269 -12.67 -7.14 11.77
CA THR A 269 -12.42 -8.36 12.55
C THR A 269 -13.18 -9.53 11.93
N SER A 270 -12.90 -10.76 12.39
CA SER A 270 -13.64 -11.96 11.94
C SER A 270 -15.14 -11.85 12.14
N ASP A 271 -15.59 -11.03 13.09
CA ASP A 271 -17.02 -10.84 13.38
C ASP A 271 -17.73 -10.08 12.24
N ASP A 272 -17.00 -9.26 11.49
CA ASP A 272 -17.54 -8.53 10.34
C ASP A 272 -17.90 -9.42 9.14
N TYR A 273 -17.43 -10.68 9.10
CA TYR A 273 -17.85 -11.61 8.05
C TYR A 273 -19.35 -11.91 8.09
N GLU A 274 -19.98 -11.85 9.27
CA GLU A 274 -21.44 -12.02 9.38
C GLU A 274 -22.20 -10.95 8.58
N ARG A 275 -21.72 -9.71 8.61
CA ARG A 275 -22.36 -8.57 7.94
C ARG A 275 -21.89 -8.33 6.51
N LEU A 276 -20.59 -8.50 6.26
CA LEU A 276 -19.94 -8.13 4.99
C LEU A 276 -19.64 -9.33 4.08
N GLY A 277 -19.65 -10.54 4.62
CA GLY A 277 -19.42 -11.76 3.85
C GLY A 277 -18.15 -11.72 3.00
N ASN A 278 -18.29 -12.08 1.74
CA ASN A 278 -17.18 -12.07 0.78
C ASN A 278 -16.62 -10.69 0.49
N LEU A 279 -17.32 -9.59 0.81
CA LEU A 279 -16.80 -8.23 0.56
C LEU A 279 -15.49 -7.97 1.32
N ILE A 280 -15.29 -8.63 2.46
CA ILE A 280 -14.03 -8.55 3.22
C ILE A 280 -13.16 -9.81 3.12
N LYS A 281 -13.49 -10.74 2.22
CA LYS A 281 -12.62 -11.88 1.93
C LYS A 281 -11.32 -11.40 1.26
N CYS A 282 -10.19 -11.59 1.94
CA CYS A 282 -8.82 -11.26 1.50
C CYS A 282 -7.83 -12.31 1.97
N ASN A 283 -6.63 -12.30 1.42
CA ASN A 283 -5.54 -13.20 1.79
C ASN A 283 -4.30 -12.37 2.19
N PRO A 284 -3.87 -12.44 3.46
CA PRO A 284 -4.39 -13.27 4.58
C PRO A 284 -5.79 -12.85 5.03
N ALA A 285 -6.53 -13.78 5.63
CA ALA A 285 -7.87 -13.53 6.12
C ALA A 285 -7.90 -12.46 7.23
N ILE A 286 -9.01 -11.73 7.34
CA ILE A 286 -9.31 -10.91 8.52
C ILE A 286 -9.43 -11.84 9.73
N LYS A 287 -8.69 -11.54 10.81
CA LYS A 287 -8.58 -12.36 12.01
C LYS A 287 -9.48 -11.84 13.16
N SER A 288 -9.37 -12.49 14.31
CA SER A 288 -10.12 -12.16 15.52
C SER A 288 -9.85 -10.74 16.04
N PRO A 289 -10.75 -10.18 16.89
CA PRO A 289 -10.54 -8.88 17.54
C PRO A 289 -9.21 -8.77 18.32
N ASN A 290 -8.73 -9.89 18.91
CA ASN A 290 -7.44 -9.90 19.62
C ASN A 290 -6.27 -9.64 18.67
N ASN A 291 -6.27 -10.25 17.49
CA ASN A 291 -5.25 -9.99 16.48
C ASN A 291 -5.26 -8.51 16.05
N LYS A 292 -6.43 -7.93 15.77
CA LYS A 292 -6.54 -6.51 15.46
C LYS A 292 -5.96 -5.62 16.57
N ALA A 293 -6.25 -5.91 17.83
CA ALA A 293 -5.70 -5.17 18.96
C ALA A 293 -4.17 -5.27 19.04
N ALA A 294 -3.62 -6.48 18.82
CA ALA A 294 -2.18 -6.71 18.79
C ALA A 294 -1.49 -6.00 17.63
N LEU A 295 -2.09 -5.99 16.43
CA LEU A 295 -1.59 -5.26 15.26
C LEU A 295 -1.50 -3.76 15.52
N TRP A 296 -2.54 -3.16 16.13
CA TRP A 296 -2.50 -1.76 16.54
C TRP A 296 -1.36 -1.45 17.50
N ASN A 297 -1.18 -2.27 18.54
CA ASN A 297 -0.08 -2.11 19.49
C ASN A 297 1.28 -2.18 18.79
N ALA A 298 1.45 -3.15 17.89
CA ALA A 298 2.69 -3.34 17.14
C ALA A 298 2.98 -2.22 16.10
N LEU A 299 1.94 -1.59 15.56
CA LEU A 299 2.08 -0.42 14.70
C LEU A 299 2.55 0.81 15.50
N LEU A 300 1.97 1.01 16.69
CA LEU A 300 2.27 2.16 17.53
C LEU A 300 3.64 2.05 18.21
N ASP A 301 4.11 0.82 18.49
CA ASP A 301 5.43 0.55 19.09
C ASP A 301 6.55 0.30 18.07
N ASP A 302 6.28 0.49 16.76
CA ASP A 302 7.26 0.40 15.66
C ASP A 302 7.80 -1.02 15.35
N ARG A 303 7.10 -2.08 15.79
CA ARG A 303 7.34 -3.45 15.28
C ARG A 303 6.79 -3.62 13.87
N LEU A 304 5.63 -3.01 13.57
CA LEU A 304 5.12 -2.86 12.21
C LEU A 304 5.56 -1.50 11.66
N ASP A 305 6.21 -1.52 10.52
CA ASP A 305 6.95 -0.38 10.00
C ASP A 305 6.09 0.55 9.15
N VAL A 306 5.20 0.00 8.32
CA VAL A 306 4.41 0.76 7.34
C VAL A 306 2.94 0.34 7.33
N ILE A 307 2.10 1.25 6.81
CA ILE A 307 0.69 1.00 6.52
C ILE A 307 0.49 1.00 5.01
N ALA A 308 -0.09 -0.08 4.49
CA ALA A 308 -0.46 -0.24 3.10
C ALA A 308 -1.94 -0.60 2.93
N THR A 309 -2.37 -0.87 1.70
CA THR A 309 -3.78 -1.22 1.45
C THR A 309 -4.01 -2.65 1.01
N ASP A 310 -3.05 -3.29 0.36
CA ASP A 310 -3.32 -4.47 -0.46
C ASP A 310 -4.54 -4.25 -1.36
N HIS A 311 -4.64 -3.06 -1.97
CA HIS A 311 -5.76 -2.71 -2.84
C HIS A 311 -5.86 -3.72 -3.98
N ALA A 312 -6.86 -4.60 -3.90
CA ALA A 312 -7.01 -5.75 -4.78
C ALA A 312 -8.46 -5.84 -5.31
N PRO A 313 -8.86 -4.96 -6.23
CA PRO A 313 -10.24 -4.87 -6.71
C PRO A 313 -10.64 -6.08 -7.53
N HIS A 314 -11.90 -6.49 -7.34
CA HIS A 314 -12.63 -7.48 -8.11
C HIS A 314 -14.00 -6.94 -8.46
N THR A 315 -14.58 -7.38 -9.55
CA THR A 315 -15.94 -6.96 -9.93
C THR A 315 -16.96 -7.40 -8.89
N TRP A 316 -18.05 -6.65 -8.79
CA TRP A 316 -19.17 -7.03 -7.90
C TRP A 316 -19.66 -8.46 -8.13
N LYS A 317 -19.71 -8.89 -9.41
CA LYS A 317 -20.10 -10.25 -9.79
C LYS A 317 -19.14 -11.28 -9.17
N GLU A 318 -17.83 -11.09 -9.25
CA GLU A 318 -16.83 -12.00 -8.70
C GLU A 318 -16.84 -12.05 -7.17
N LYS A 319 -17.22 -10.97 -6.50
CA LYS A 319 -17.38 -10.93 -5.04
C LYS A 319 -18.68 -11.56 -4.56
N ASN A 320 -19.72 -11.57 -5.41
CA ASN A 320 -21.04 -12.10 -5.09
C ASN A 320 -21.23 -13.60 -5.42
N GLU A 321 -20.16 -14.27 -5.85
CA GLU A 321 -20.15 -15.72 -6.00
C GLU A 321 -20.21 -16.44 -4.63
N PRO A 322 -20.61 -17.71 -4.57
CA PRO A 322 -20.47 -18.52 -3.36
C PRO A 322 -19.04 -18.46 -2.81
N TYR A 323 -18.87 -18.58 -1.49
CA TYR A 323 -17.57 -18.39 -0.81
C TYR A 323 -16.38 -19.07 -1.53
N GLU A 324 -16.54 -20.33 -1.92
CA GLU A 324 -15.45 -21.09 -2.55
C GLU A 324 -15.01 -20.54 -3.90
N LYS A 325 -15.88 -19.81 -4.60
CA LYS A 325 -15.62 -19.19 -5.91
C LYS A 325 -15.34 -17.69 -5.82
N ALA A 326 -15.81 -17.03 -4.77
CA ALA A 326 -15.61 -15.60 -4.58
C ALA A 326 -14.12 -15.28 -4.45
N HIS A 327 -13.66 -14.31 -5.25
CA HIS A 327 -12.28 -13.85 -5.22
C HIS A 327 -11.91 -13.14 -3.92
N ALA A 328 -10.67 -13.34 -3.46
CA ALA A 328 -10.09 -12.63 -2.32
C ALA A 328 -9.45 -11.30 -2.77
N GLY A 329 -9.78 -10.22 -2.09
CA GLY A 329 -9.28 -8.86 -2.35
C GLY A 329 -10.35 -7.79 -2.15
N LEU A 330 -9.92 -6.61 -1.68
CA LEU A 330 -10.75 -5.44 -1.38
C LEU A 330 -10.23 -4.20 -2.09
N PRO A 331 -11.11 -3.28 -2.57
CA PRO A 331 -10.70 -1.96 -3.05
C PRO A 331 -10.59 -0.97 -1.87
N LEU A 332 -9.39 -0.40 -1.62
CA LEU A 332 -9.12 0.40 -0.42
C LEU A 332 -8.26 1.66 -0.64
N VAL A 333 -7.51 1.77 -1.75
CA VAL A 333 -6.51 2.83 -1.95
C VAL A 333 -7.06 4.26 -1.80
N GLN A 334 -8.30 4.51 -2.23
CA GLN A 334 -8.95 5.83 -2.10
C GLN A 334 -9.26 6.21 -0.65
N HIS A 335 -9.41 5.23 0.23
CA HIS A 335 -9.95 5.46 1.58
C HIS A 335 -8.92 5.24 2.70
N SER A 336 -7.69 4.85 2.36
CA SER A 336 -6.68 4.46 3.35
C SER A 336 -6.29 5.60 4.30
N LEU A 337 -5.91 6.76 3.76
CA LEU A 337 -5.56 7.93 4.58
C LEU A 337 -6.76 8.41 5.42
N MET A 338 -7.95 8.48 4.82
CA MET A 338 -9.15 8.91 5.54
C MET A 338 -9.53 7.95 6.66
N LEU A 339 -9.27 6.65 6.50
CA LEU A 339 -9.50 5.66 7.56
C LEU A 339 -8.52 5.87 8.72
N MET A 340 -7.26 6.22 8.46
CA MET A 340 -6.31 6.55 9.53
C MET A 340 -6.67 7.88 10.20
N LEU A 341 -7.17 8.87 9.47
CA LEU A 341 -7.68 10.12 10.05
C LEU A 341 -8.95 9.92 10.90
N HIS A 342 -9.78 8.94 10.57
CA HIS A 342 -10.88 8.51 11.44
C HIS A 342 -10.32 7.99 12.79
N TYR A 343 -9.31 7.13 12.78
CA TYR A 343 -8.68 6.64 14.00
C TYR A 343 -7.90 7.73 14.78
N TYR A 344 -7.40 8.75 14.08
CA TYR A 344 -6.89 9.95 14.75
C TYR A 344 -7.99 10.66 15.54
N LYS A 345 -9.17 10.86 14.97
CA LYS A 345 -10.32 11.47 15.67
C LYS A 345 -10.80 10.64 16.85
N GLU A 346 -10.63 9.32 16.81
CA GLU A 346 -10.88 8.43 17.95
C GLU A 346 -9.75 8.41 19.00
N GLY A 347 -8.68 9.18 18.80
CA GLY A 347 -7.54 9.25 19.71
C GLY A 347 -6.63 8.01 19.70
N LYS A 348 -6.71 7.18 18.66
CA LYS A 348 -5.96 5.91 18.59
C LYS A 348 -4.57 6.05 17.96
N ILE A 349 -4.38 7.02 17.08
CA ILE A 349 -3.11 7.31 16.39
C ILE A 349 -2.94 8.83 16.26
N THR A 350 -1.71 9.35 16.23
CA THR A 350 -1.44 10.78 16.02
C THR A 350 -1.28 11.10 14.53
N LEU A 351 -1.43 12.37 14.14
CA LEU A 351 -1.21 12.81 12.76
C LEU A 351 0.23 12.56 12.31
N GLU A 352 1.20 12.80 13.22
CA GLU A 352 2.61 12.56 12.95
C GLU A 352 2.88 11.08 12.68
N LYS A 353 2.25 10.17 13.45
CA LYS A 353 2.39 8.73 13.23
C LYS A 353 1.74 8.29 11.93
N ILE A 354 0.64 8.91 11.50
CA ILE A 354 0.04 8.68 10.17
C ILE A 354 1.01 9.07 9.07
N ALA A 355 1.58 10.30 9.12
CA ALA A 355 2.57 10.76 8.16
C ALA A 355 3.80 9.86 8.14
N GLU A 356 4.25 9.41 9.32
CA GLU A 356 5.34 8.46 9.45
C GLU A 356 5.03 7.14 8.73
N LYS A 357 3.94 6.47 9.09
CA LYS A 357 3.64 5.10 8.65
C LYS A 357 3.18 5.01 7.19
N MET A 358 2.57 6.05 6.65
CA MET A 358 2.06 6.07 5.28
C MET A 358 2.97 6.79 4.28
N SER A 359 4.03 7.47 4.73
CA SER A 359 4.91 8.24 3.82
C SER A 359 6.39 8.06 4.17
N HIS A 360 6.84 8.58 5.33
CA HIS A 360 8.26 8.58 5.71
C HIS A 360 8.85 7.17 5.81
N ALA A 361 8.14 6.27 6.49
CA ALA A 361 8.60 4.90 6.70
C ALA A 361 8.64 4.11 5.39
N VAL A 362 7.63 4.27 4.53
CA VAL A 362 7.62 3.63 3.21
C VAL A 362 8.81 4.10 2.37
N ALA A 363 9.02 5.43 2.30
CA ALA A 363 10.16 6.00 1.58
C ALA A 363 11.50 5.50 2.13
N THR A 364 11.61 5.32 3.45
CA THR A 364 12.81 4.80 4.12
C THR A 364 13.01 3.31 3.86
N CYS A 365 11.96 2.48 4.01
CA CYS A 365 12.02 1.04 3.77
C CYS A 365 12.43 0.70 2.34
N PHE A 366 11.91 1.44 1.37
CA PHE A 366 12.18 1.20 -0.05
C PHE A 366 13.32 2.05 -0.60
N GLU A 367 13.89 2.98 0.20
CA GLU A 367 14.95 3.90 -0.23
C GLU A 367 14.55 4.78 -1.41
N ILE A 368 13.30 5.29 -1.38
CA ILE A 368 12.74 6.13 -2.45
C ILE A 368 13.45 7.47 -2.46
N GLU A 369 13.92 7.89 -3.63
CA GLU A 369 14.70 9.12 -3.81
C GLU A 369 13.81 10.35 -3.77
N ASP A 370 14.15 11.34 -2.92
CA ASP A 370 13.55 12.67 -2.81
C ASP A 370 12.02 12.72 -2.65
N ARG A 371 11.40 11.72 -2.01
CA ARG A 371 9.93 11.63 -1.80
C ARG A 371 9.58 11.16 -0.40
N GLY A 372 8.31 11.27 -0.04
CA GLY A 372 7.77 10.81 1.24
C GLY A 372 8.03 11.75 2.42
N PHE A 373 8.61 12.93 2.20
CA PHE A 373 8.90 13.95 3.20
C PHE A 373 8.58 15.36 2.66
N ILE A 374 8.23 16.29 3.54
CA ILE A 374 8.12 17.72 3.21
C ILE A 374 9.47 18.37 3.53
N ARG A 375 10.36 18.40 2.54
CA ARG A 375 11.71 18.97 2.65
C ARG A 375 12.06 19.83 1.43
N GLU A 376 12.79 20.92 1.63
CA GLU A 376 13.33 21.70 0.52
C GLU A 376 14.20 20.84 -0.40
N GLY A 377 13.99 20.96 -1.71
CA GLY A 377 14.64 20.14 -2.74
C GLY A 377 13.91 18.84 -3.10
N TYR A 378 12.99 18.33 -2.28
CA TYR A 378 12.23 17.12 -2.54
C TYR A 378 11.10 17.39 -3.56
N TYR A 379 10.66 16.35 -4.24
CA TYR A 379 9.44 16.46 -5.08
C TYR A 379 8.25 16.88 -4.23
N ALA A 380 7.46 17.81 -4.77
CA ALA A 380 6.27 18.28 -4.09
C ALA A 380 5.10 17.31 -4.34
N ASP A 381 5.20 16.14 -3.72
CA ASP A 381 4.10 15.16 -3.57
C ASP A 381 3.44 15.45 -2.22
N LEU A 382 2.34 16.21 -2.25
CA LEU A 382 1.75 16.83 -1.08
C LEU A 382 0.24 16.64 -1.07
N VAL A 383 -0.34 16.56 0.13
CA VAL A 383 -1.79 16.40 0.30
C VAL A 383 -2.32 17.38 1.33
N LEU A 384 -3.31 18.19 0.97
CA LEU A 384 -4.07 19.00 1.92
C LEU A 384 -5.31 18.25 2.38
N VAL A 385 -5.52 18.25 3.69
CA VAL A 385 -6.62 17.57 4.36
C VAL A 385 -7.40 18.58 5.20
N ASP A 386 -8.72 18.53 5.09
CA ASP A 386 -9.64 19.21 6.02
C ASP A 386 -10.13 18.20 7.08
N LEU A 387 -9.69 18.39 8.33
CA LEU A 387 -10.06 17.53 9.46
C LEU A 387 -11.49 17.76 9.96
N HIS A 388 -12.22 18.74 9.42
CA HIS A 388 -13.56 19.14 9.83
C HIS A 388 -14.60 18.99 8.71
N LYS A 389 -14.22 18.44 7.56
CA LYS A 389 -15.09 18.22 6.40
C LYS A 389 -15.43 16.73 6.29
N PRO A 390 -16.54 16.26 6.89
CA PRO A 390 -16.92 14.86 6.82
C PRO A 390 -17.33 14.46 5.41
N VAL A 391 -17.12 13.18 5.06
CA VAL A 391 -17.55 12.60 3.80
C VAL A 391 -18.07 11.18 4.01
N THR A 392 -19.27 10.88 3.49
CA THR A 392 -19.85 9.54 3.52
C THR A 392 -19.54 8.83 2.22
N VAL A 393 -18.99 7.62 2.31
CA VAL A 393 -18.68 6.78 1.15
C VAL A 393 -19.98 6.29 0.50
N ASN A 394 -20.16 6.60 -0.77
CA ASN A 394 -21.32 6.17 -1.55
C ASN A 394 -20.90 5.89 -3.00
N LYS A 395 -21.83 5.35 -3.80
CA LYS A 395 -21.55 4.96 -5.19
C LYS A 395 -21.13 6.13 -6.10
N GLU A 396 -21.51 7.36 -5.76
CA GLU A 396 -21.21 8.55 -6.56
C GLU A 396 -19.78 9.04 -6.35
N ASN A 397 -19.19 8.79 -5.17
CA ASN A 397 -17.84 9.20 -4.82
C ASN A 397 -16.81 8.07 -4.79
N ILE A 398 -17.21 6.83 -5.03
CA ILE A 398 -16.29 5.70 -5.24
C ILE A 398 -15.72 5.79 -6.65
N LEU A 399 -14.40 5.97 -6.76
CA LEU A 399 -13.69 6.12 -8.03
C LEU A 399 -13.07 4.81 -8.56
N TYR A 400 -13.11 3.74 -7.77
CA TYR A 400 -12.64 2.42 -8.21
C TYR A 400 -13.43 1.94 -9.42
N LYS A 401 -12.76 1.39 -10.42
CA LYS A 401 -13.44 0.83 -11.59
C LYS A 401 -14.43 -0.26 -11.24
N CYS A 402 -14.16 -1.04 -10.20
CA CYS A 402 -15.07 -2.10 -9.73
C CYS A 402 -16.40 -1.58 -9.14
N GLY A 403 -16.51 -0.26 -8.82
CA GLY A 403 -17.75 0.43 -8.46
C GLY A 403 -18.33 0.06 -7.09
N TRP A 404 -17.52 -0.47 -6.16
CA TRP A 404 -17.95 -0.80 -4.80
C TRP A 404 -16.80 -0.60 -3.79
N SER A 405 -17.15 -0.51 -2.51
CA SER A 405 -16.20 -0.45 -1.39
C SER A 405 -16.73 -1.22 -0.19
N PRO A 406 -15.88 -1.92 0.58
CA PRO A 406 -16.31 -2.52 1.85
C PRO A 406 -16.68 -1.46 2.91
N LEU A 407 -16.37 -0.19 2.63
CA LEU A 407 -16.65 0.97 3.48
C LEU A 407 -17.85 1.79 2.98
N GLU A 408 -18.68 1.26 2.07
CA GLU A 408 -19.89 1.95 1.60
C GLU A 408 -20.81 2.27 2.80
N ASN A 409 -21.33 3.51 2.84
CA ASN A 409 -22.10 4.11 3.93
C ASN A 409 -21.28 4.46 5.20
N PHE A 410 -19.98 4.25 5.22
CA PHE A 410 -19.12 4.74 6.30
C PHE A 410 -18.87 6.24 6.14
N THR A 411 -18.95 7.00 7.24
CA THR A 411 -18.70 8.45 7.26
C THR A 411 -17.33 8.73 7.88
N PHE A 412 -16.41 9.20 7.05
CA PHE A 412 -15.14 9.74 7.53
C PHE A 412 -15.30 11.13 8.10
N PRO A 413 -14.61 11.50 9.18
CA PRO A 413 -14.70 12.83 9.80
C PRO A 413 -13.88 13.90 9.06
N ALA A 414 -13.06 13.50 8.10
CA ALA A 414 -12.12 14.34 7.37
C ALA A 414 -12.20 14.05 5.88
N SER A 415 -11.64 14.93 5.05
CA SER A 415 -11.52 14.72 3.61
C SER A 415 -10.21 15.26 3.04
N VAL A 416 -9.73 14.62 1.98
CA VAL A 416 -8.66 15.14 1.12
C VAL A 416 -9.24 16.25 0.25
N THR A 417 -8.63 17.44 0.28
CA THR A 417 -9.06 18.60 -0.51
C THR A 417 -8.19 18.83 -1.74
N HIS A 418 -6.87 18.64 -1.62
CA HIS A 418 -5.93 18.83 -2.72
C HIS A 418 -4.86 17.74 -2.70
N SER A 419 -4.45 17.28 -3.88
CA SER A 419 -3.31 16.39 -4.06
C SER A 419 -2.38 16.94 -5.13
N PHE A 420 -1.11 17.10 -4.77
CA PHE A 420 -0.04 17.51 -5.66
C PHE A 420 0.84 16.31 -6.00
N ILE A 421 1.12 16.13 -7.28
CA ILE A 421 2.01 15.09 -7.80
C ILE A 421 3.12 15.78 -8.59
N ASN A 422 4.37 15.60 -8.16
CA ASN A 422 5.52 16.26 -8.78
C ASN A 422 5.29 17.78 -8.92
N GLY A 423 4.71 18.41 -7.91
CA GLY A 423 4.43 19.85 -7.86
C GLY A 423 3.25 20.32 -8.73
N ASN A 424 2.52 19.42 -9.37
CA ASN A 424 1.31 19.76 -10.13
C ASN A 424 0.07 19.43 -9.29
N LEU A 425 -0.87 20.36 -9.24
CA LEU A 425 -2.15 20.15 -8.57
C LEU A 425 -3.02 19.25 -9.46
N ILE A 426 -3.10 17.97 -9.11
CA ILE A 426 -3.82 16.95 -9.88
C ILE A 426 -5.27 16.82 -9.43
N TYR A 427 -5.53 17.04 -8.13
CA TYR A 427 -6.87 16.92 -7.55
C TYR A 427 -7.17 18.10 -6.65
N GLU A 428 -8.34 18.70 -6.86
CA GLU A 428 -8.87 19.80 -6.05
C GLU A 428 -10.38 19.63 -5.85
N ASN A 429 -10.82 19.24 -4.63
CA ASN A 429 -12.24 19.16 -4.23
C ASN A 429 -13.15 18.41 -5.25
N GLY A 430 -12.72 17.25 -5.75
CA GLY A 430 -13.48 16.43 -6.70
C GLY A 430 -13.15 16.70 -8.18
N VAL A 431 -12.38 17.74 -8.48
CA VAL A 431 -11.94 18.08 -9.85
C VAL A 431 -10.53 17.57 -10.09
N PHE A 432 -10.28 17.00 -11.27
CA PHE A 432 -8.97 16.49 -11.67
C PHE A 432 -8.37 17.29 -12.82
N ASP A 433 -7.08 17.61 -12.71
CA ASP A 433 -6.26 18.00 -13.85
C ASP A 433 -5.49 16.78 -14.36
N GLU A 434 -5.98 16.18 -15.42
CA GLU A 434 -5.40 14.96 -16.00
C GLU A 434 -4.35 15.25 -17.08
N SER A 435 -3.97 16.53 -17.28
CA SER A 435 -2.94 16.92 -18.25
C SER A 435 -1.54 16.46 -17.86
N TYR A 436 -1.32 16.23 -16.55
CA TYR A 436 -0.06 15.73 -16.01
C TYR A 436 -0.17 14.23 -15.69
N LYS A 437 1.00 13.55 -15.74
CA LYS A 437 1.13 12.14 -15.37
C LYS A 437 2.17 11.97 -14.28
N GLY A 438 2.00 10.91 -13.51
CA GLY A 438 2.99 10.49 -12.53
C GLY A 438 4.33 10.11 -13.16
N MET A 439 5.33 9.97 -12.32
CA MET A 439 6.70 9.60 -12.71
C MET A 439 7.06 8.21 -12.18
N ARG A 440 7.93 7.51 -12.89
CA ARG A 440 8.60 6.32 -12.38
C ARG A 440 9.41 6.66 -11.15
N LEU A 441 9.21 5.95 -10.05
CA LEU A 441 9.99 6.10 -8.82
C LEU A 441 11.45 5.72 -9.06
N LYS A 442 12.36 6.41 -8.36
CA LYS A 442 13.78 6.13 -8.30
C LYS A 442 14.18 5.79 -6.87
N PHE A 443 15.25 5.03 -6.73
CA PHE A 443 15.69 4.47 -5.46
C PHE A 443 17.17 4.74 -5.23
N SER A 444 17.52 5.18 -4.02
CA SER A 444 18.91 5.50 -3.61
C SER A 444 19.67 4.26 -3.14
N ARG A 445 19.98 3.35 -4.07
CA ARG A 445 20.64 2.06 -3.82
C ARG A 445 21.94 1.90 -4.58
#